data_465d95cb316f856601892cdfa240a2cf
#
_entry.id   465d95cb316f856601892cdfa240a2cf
#
_cell.length_a   1.000
_cell.length_b   1.000
_cell.length_c   1.000
_cell.angle_alpha   90.00
_cell.angle_beta   90.00
_cell.angle_gamma   90.00
#
_symmetry.space_group_name_H-M   'P 1'
#
loop_
_entity.id
_entity.type
_entity.pdbx_description
1 polymer ?
#
loop_
_entity_poly.entity_id
_entity_poly.type
_entity_poly.pdbx_seq_one_letter_code
_entity_poly.pdbx_strand_id
1 'polypeptide(L)'
;MYLIINKMIYKLFSEENMDYSDIKLNVNINKFNEPELPQEKYGYDFKLNDYRNKIDNINSDNWKKVRWYINEYDFQVKDPIINRAFYKYWEIINEFEIYEEYTEKDVILHCAEAPGGFIQGTNIYLQIEYLNINKDKQIKKIEIDNSGFIMVKSKKKLNNNNYKIYTISLNKELPQYRNYNLPSYNKNIINKHLCITYGKDKTGDMNNLDNIEYINNISKVPFYLITADGGFDEGTDFNNKEQLHYNLILSEIYAGIYLQKQNGHFILKVFDTLTETSVHLIYLLTLCY
;
A
#
# COMPACT_ATOMS: atom_id res chain seq x y z
N MET A 1 10.44 0.08 8.73
CA MET A 1 9.73 0.72 7.61
C MET A 1 10.21 0.14 6.29
N TYR A 2 9.35 -0.07 5.34
CA TYR A 2 9.67 -0.61 4.02
C TYR A 2 9.28 0.39 2.95
N LEU A 3 10.21 0.70 2.07
CA LEU A 3 10.02 1.64 0.97
C LEU A 3 10.09 0.89 -0.36
N ILE A 4 9.10 1.06 -1.20
CA ILE A 4 9.05 0.46 -2.53
C ILE A 4 9.26 1.57 -3.55
N ILE A 5 10.40 1.54 -4.24
CA ILE A 5 10.70 2.45 -5.34
C ILE A 5 10.98 1.61 -6.58
N ASN A 6 10.24 1.85 -7.67
CA ASN A 6 10.50 1.23 -8.98
C ASN A 6 10.70 -0.29 -8.93
N LYS A 7 9.88 -1.01 -8.15
CA LYS A 7 9.96 -2.47 -7.92
C LYS A 7 11.14 -2.94 -7.04
N MET A 8 11.94 -2.05 -6.49
CA MET A 8 12.92 -2.41 -5.47
C MET A 8 12.34 -2.17 -4.09
N ILE A 9 12.61 -3.07 -3.17
CA ILE A 9 12.17 -3.01 -1.79
C ILE A 9 13.38 -2.62 -0.94
N TYR A 10 13.22 -1.57 -0.16
CA TYR A 10 14.23 -1.11 0.76
C TYR A 10 13.71 -1.22 2.19
N LYS A 11 14.45 -1.90 3.04
CA LYS A 11 14.25 -1.82 4.49
C LYS A 11 15.08 -0.64 5.00
N LEU A 12 14.42 0.37 5.53
CA LEU A 12 15.07 1.49 6.16
C LEU A 12 15.29 1.14 7.63
N PHE A 13 16.54 1.13 8.05
CA PHE A 13 16.93 0.95 9.43
C PHE A 13 17.15 2.34 10.04
N SER A 14 16.57 2.60 11.20
CA SER A 14 17.12 3.62 12.08
C SER A 14 18.40 3.05 12.71
N GLU A 15 19.45 3.82 12.78
CA GLU A 15 20.59 3.44 13.61
C GLU A 15 20.12 3.38 15.07
N GLU A 16 20.35 2.25 15.73
CA GLU A 16 19.82 1.94 17.07
C GLU A 16 20.25 2.91 18.18
N ASN A 17 21.07 3.92 17.89
CA ASN A 17 21.65 4.84 18.87
C ASN A 17 21.60 6.33 18.49
N MET A 18 20.74 6.74 17.56
CA MET A 18 20.56 8.18 17.32
C MET A 18 19.74 8.80 18.45
N ASP A 19 20.37 9.73 19.19
CA ASP A 19 19.64 10.60 20.10
C ASP A 19 18.88 11.65 19.30
N TYR A 20 17.56 11.45 19.18
CA TYR A 20 16.66 12.34 18.43
C TYR A 20 16.27 13.60 19.23
N SER A 21 16.71 13.74 20.50
CA SER A 21 16.33 14.86 21.37
C SER A 21 16.80 16.23 20.84
N ASP A 22 17.86 16.24 20.02
CA ASP A 22 18.44 17.48 19.43
C ASP A 22 18.01 17.74 17.99
N ILE A 23 17.17 16.90 17.37
CA ILE A 23 16.68 17.12 16.02
C ILE A 23 15.60 18.20 16.02
N LYS A 24 15.99 19.40 15.62
CA LYS A 24 15.07 20.49 15.33
C LYS A 24 14.58 20.37 13.87
N LEU A 25 13.36 19.88 13.69
CA LEU A 25 12.70 19.91 12.40
C LEU A 25 12.33 21.38 12.06
N ASN A 26 13.08 22.00 11.18
CA ASN A 26 12.68 23.26 10.58
C ASN A 26 11.82 22.97 9.36
N VAL A 27 10.51 22.97 9.54
CA VAL A 27 9.56 22.81 8.43
C VAL A 27 9.36 24.17 7.77
N ASN A 28 9.98 24.37 6.62
CA ASN A 28 9.70 25.52 5.77
C ASN A 28 8.58 25.15 4.81
N ILE A 29 7.39 25.68 5.05
CA ILE A 29 6.27 25.55 4.12
C ILE A 29 6.46 26.62 3.03
N ASN A 30 7.15 26.26 1.98
CA ASN A 30 7.23 27.11 0.78
C ASN A 30 6.01 26.82 -0.10
N LYS A 31 5.24 27.86 -0.43
CA LYS A 31 4.28 27.77 -1.51
C LYS A 31 5.06 27.81 -2.82
N PHE A 32 5.23 26.65 -3.45
CA PHE A 32 5.79 26.59 -4.80
C PHE A 32 4.79 27.20 -5.77
N ASN A 33 5.17 28.26 -6.46
CA ASN A 33 4.39 28.82 -7.55
C ASN A 33 4.65 28.07 -8.88
N GLU A 34 5.69 27.24 -8.92
CA GLU A 34 6.10 26.46 -10.08
C GLU A 34 6.37 25.00 -9.67
N PRO A 35 6.20 24.05 -10.59
CA PRO A 35 6.55 22.66 -10.35
C PRO A 35 8.02 22.51 -9.94
N GLU A 36 8.28 21.69 -8.94
CA GLU A 36 9.64 21.34 -8.54
C GLU A 36 10.27 20.45 -9.62
N LEU A 37 11.49 20.76 -10.04
CA LEU A 37 12.17 19.97 -11.04
C LEU A 37 12.91 18.80 -10.40
N PRO A 38 12.86 17.60 -11.03
CA PRO A 38 13.70 16.47 -10.65
C PRO A 38 15.18 16.84 -10.68
N GLN A 39 15.98 16.32 -9.75
CA GLN A 39 17.39 16.70 -9.59
C GLN A 39 18.32 15.50 -9.83
N GLU A 40 19.40 15.73 -10.56
CA GLU A 40 20.43 14.71 -10.83
C GLU A 40 21.06 14.16 -9.56
N LYS A 41 21.21 14.98 -8.51
CA LYS A 41 21.71 14.53 -7.21
C LYS A 41 20.87 13.42 -6.54
N TYR A 42 19.60 13.29 -6.96
CA TYR A 42 18.68 12.23 -6.51
C TYR A 42 18.52 11.10 -7.54
N GLY A 43 19.41 11.02 -8.52
CA GLY A 43 19.41 9.95 -9.51
C GLY A 43 18.57 10.24 -10.76
N TYR A 44 18.12 11.49 -10.95
CA TYR A 44 17.43 11.86 -12.18
C TYR A 44 18.40 11.86 -13.36
N ASP A 45 18.06 11.13 -14.42
CA ASP A 45 18.69 11.22 -15.74
C ASP A 45 17.69 11.88 -16.70
N PHE A 46 18.08 13.00 -17.32
CA PHE A 46 17.25 13.74 -18.29
C PHE A 46 16.72 12.85 -19.42
N LYS A 47 17.42 11.76 -19.77
CA LYS A 47 16.95 10.76 -20.73
C LYS A 47 15.76 9.94 -20.25
N LEU A 48 15.45 9.95 -18.94
CA LEU A 48 14.36 9.16 -18.39
C LEU A 48 13.01 9.52 -19.02
N ASN A 49 12.74 10.82 -19.15
CA ASN A 49 11.50 11.28 -19.77
C ASN A 49 11.45 10.95 -21.27
N ASP A 50 12.59 11.00 -21.96
CA ASP A 50 12.67 10.58 -23.35
C ASP A 50 12.32 9.10 -23.51
N TYR A 51 12.78 8.23 -22.62
CA TYR A 51 12.44 6.80 -22.64
C TYR A 51 10.97 6.57 -22.25
N ARG A 52 10.44 7.30 -21.27
CA ARG A 52 9.02 7.24 -20.91
C ARG A 52 8.12 7.63 -22.07
N ASN A 53 8.42 8.74 -22.73
CA ASN A 53 7.68 9.21 -23.91
C ASN A 53 7.73 8.22 -25.09
N LYS A 54 8.79 7.41 -25.23
CA LYS A 54 8.85 6.34 -26.22
C LYS A 54 7.84 5.21 -25.95
N ILE A 55 7.52 4.96 -24.68
CA ILE A 55 6.51 3.95 -24.30
C ILE A 55 5.14 4.36 -24.83
N ASP A 56 4.80 5.65 -24.81
CA ASP A 56 3.51 6.17 -25.27
C ASP A 56 3.29 5.96 -26.78
N ASN A 57 4.38 5.80 -27.55
CA ASN A 57 4.32 5.50 -28.96
C ASN A 57 4.13 4.00 -29.26
N ILE A 58 4.13 3.14 -28.23
CA ILE A 58 3.91 1.70 -28.41
C ILE A 58 2.41 1.42 -28.51
N ASN A 59 2.01 0.67 -29.53
CA ASN A 59 0.63 0.22 -29.66
C ASN A 59 0.17 -0.47 -28.36
N SER A 60 -1.02 -0.09 -27.87
CA SER A 60 -1.55 -0.53 -26.58
C SER A 60 -1.66 -2.06 -26.44
N ASP A 61 -2.00 -2.77 -27.55
CA ASP A 61 -2.12 -4.23 -27.52
C ASP A 61 -0.75 -4.93 -27.48
N ASN A 62 0.24 -4.36 -28.16
CA ASN A 62 1.61 -4.83 -28.07
C ASN A 62 2.18 -4.57 -26.67
N TRP A 63 1.91 -3.40 -26.09
CA TRP A 63 2.31 -3.07 -24.72
C TRP A 63 1.69 -4.03 -23.69
N LYS A 64 0.39 -4.35 -23.84
CA LYS A 64 -0.28 -5.34 -22.96
C LYS A 64 0.37 -6.72 -23.06
N LYS A 65 0.71 -7.18 -24.29
CA LYS A 65 1.41 -8.45 -24.50
C LYS A 65 2.77 -8.47 -23.83
N VAL A 66 3.60 -7.44 -24.04
CA VAL A 66 4.92 -7.33 -23.44
C VAL A 66 4.82 -7.32 -21.90
N ARG A 67 3.91 -6.52 -21.36
CA ARG A 67 3.68 -6.48 -19.89
C ARG A 67 3.30 -7.84 -19.33
N TRP A 68 2.54 -8.62 -20.06
CA TRP A 68 2.12 -9.95 -19.65
C TRP A 68 3.31 -10.93 -19.61
N TYR A 69 4.22 -10.86 -20.59
CA TYR A 69 5.38 -11.73 -20.65
C TYR A 69 6.47 -11.40 -19.61
N ILE A 70 6.62 -10.13 -19.23
CA ILE A 70 7.68 -9.70 -18.31
C ILE A 70 7.26 -9.76 -16.83
N ASN A 71 6.03 -10.14 -16.54
CA ASN A 71 5.56 -10.26 -15.17
C ASN A 71 5.51 -11.73 -14.75
N GLU A 72 6.58 -12.18 -14.15
CA GLU A 72 6.73 -13.54 -13.65
C GLU A 72 5.76 -13.90 -12.52
N TYR A 73 5.16 -12.92 -11.85
CA TYR A 73 4.21 -13.16 -10.77
C TYR A 73 2.78 -13.47 -11.24
N ASP A 74 2.40 -13.09 -12.46
CA ASP A 74 1.02 -13.29 -12.95
C ASP A 74 0.61 -14.77 -13.04
N PHE A 75 1.56 -15.69 -12.91
CA PHE A 75 1.33 -17.15 -13.00
C PHE A 75 1.47 -17.89 -11.67
N GLN A 76 1.85 -17.19 -10.59
CA GLN A 76 2.19 -17.83 -9.33
C GLN A 76 0.97 -18.21 -8.46
N VAL A 77 -0.17 -17.60 -8.70
CA VAL A 77 -1.40 -17.84 -7.92
C VAL A 77 -2.48 -18.40 -8.83
N LYS A 78 -3.04 -19.56 -8.46
CA LYS A 78 -4.13 -20.21 -9.22
C LYS A 78 -5.51 -19.59 -8.97
N ASP A 79 -5.67 -18.88 -7.86
CA ASP A 79 -6.91 -18.19 -7.54
C ASP A 79 -6.99 -16.86 -8.29
N PRO A 80 -8.19 -16.46 -8.74
CA PRO A 80 -8.36 -15.19 -9.42
C PRO A 80 -8.04 -14.05 -8.46
N ILE A 81 -6.98 -13.30 -8.77
CA ILE A 81 -6.61 -12.10 -8.04
C ILE A 81 -7.44 -10.90 -8.52
N ILE A 82 -7.69 -9.95 -7.61
CA ILE A 82 -8.46 -8.75 -7.89
C ILE A 82 -7.68 -7.81 -8.82
N ASN A 83 -6.43 -7.56 -8.49
CA ASN A 83 -5.50 -6.78 -9.29
C ASN A 83 -4.04 -7.14 -8.93
N ARG A 84 -3.08 -6.59 -9.69
CA ARG A 84 -1.65 -6.88 -9.52
C ARG A 84 -1.04 -6.30 -8.24
N ALA A 85 -1.75 -5.42 -7.52
CA ALA A 85 -1.31 -4.96 -6.21
C ALA A 85 -1.21 -6.12 -5.21
N PHE A 86 -2.05 -7.15 -5.38
CA PHE A 86 -1.97 -8.39 -4.59
C PHE A 86 -0.55 -8.97 -4.55
N TYR A 87 0.13 -9.11 -5.69
CA TYR A 87 1.46 -9.72 -5.74
C TYR A 87 2.52 -8.90 -5.01
N LYS A 88 2.47 -7.56 -5.16
CA LYS A 88 3.37 -6.67 -4.42
C LYS A 88 3.23 -6.85 -2.92
N TYR A 89 1.99 -6.85 -2.46
CA TYR A 89 1.69 -7.03 -1.05
C TYR A 89 2.12 -8.41 -0.55
N TRP A 90 1.81 -9.45 -1.32
CA TRP A 90 2.17 -10.83 -1.00
C TRP A 90 3.68 -11.03 -0.85
N GLU A 91 4.45 -10.46 -1.77
CA GLU A 91 5.91 -10.46 -1.72
C GLU A 91 6.41 -9.77 -0.44
N ILE A 92 5.94 -8.56 -0.16
CA ILE A 92 6.37 -7.77 1.01
C ILE A 92 6.08 -8.50 2.32
N ILE A 93 4.87 -8.98 2.51
CA ILE A 93 4.49 -9.59 3.80
C ILE A 93 5.24 -10.90 4.09
N ASN A 94 5.66 -11.62 3.05
CA ASN A 94 6.45 -12.84 3.20
C ASN A 94 7.94 -12.55 3.31
N GLU A 95 8.48 -11.65 2.50
CA GLU A 95 9.92 -11.31 2.53
C GLU A 95 10.33 -10.65 3.85
N PHE A 96 9.46 -9.84 4.42
CA PHE A 96 9.72 -9.10 5.65
C PHE A 96 9.02 -9.66 6.88
N GLU A 97 8.41 -10.85 6.76
CA GLU A 97 7.76 -11.54 7.89
C GLU A 97 6.81 -10.63 8.69
N ILE A 98 6.08 -9.75 7.97
CA ILE A 98 5.26 -8.67 8.55
C ILE A 98 4.30 -9.16 9.65
N TYR A 99 3.84 -10.39 9.57
CA TYR A 99 2.86 -10.95 10.48
C TYR A 99 3.45 -11.82 11.61
N GLU A 100 4.78 -11.86 11.77
CA GLU A 100 5.43 -12.71 12.78
C GLU A 100 4.94 -12.40 14.20
N GLU A 101 4.81 -11.11 14.53
CA GLU A 101 4.34 -10.65 15.85
C GLU A 101 2.85 -10.28 15.90
N TYR A 102 2.11 -10.57 14.82
CA TYR A 102 0.68 -10.26 14.74
C TYR A 102 -0.14 -11.13 15.69
N THR A 103 -1.08 -10.50 16.39
CA THR A 103 -2.01 -11.17 17.32
C THR A 103 -3.47 -10.91 16.96
N GLU A 104 -4.40 -11.73 17.47
CA GLU A 104 -5.84 -11.56 17.26
C GLU A 104 -6.40 -10.22 17.80
N LYS A 105 -5.66 -9.49 18.63
CA LYS A 105 -6.03 -8.18 19.15
C LYS A 105 -5.64 -7.05 18.22
N ASP A 106 -4.77 -7.33 17.27
CA ASP A 106 -4.25 -6.36 16.34
C ASP A 106 -5.24 -6.08 15.21
N VAL A 107 -5.19 -4.84 14.73
CA VAL A 107 -6.04 -4.35 13.64
C VAL A 107 -5.15 -3.86 12.50
N ILE A 108 -5.68 -3.93 11.28
CA ILE A 108 -4.98 -3.57 10.06
C ILE A 108 -5.74 -2.46 9.36
N LEU A 109 -5.02 -1.49 8.79
CA LEU A 109 -5.58 -0.43 7.97
C LEU A 109 -4.98 -0.48 6.56
N HIS A 110 -5.86 -0.48 5.56
CA HIS A 110 -5.48 -0.31 4.16
C HIS A 110 -6.00 1.04 3.64
N CYS A 111 -5.09 1.95 3.32
CA CYS A 111 -5.38 3.28 2.80
C CYS A 111 -5.40 3.27 1.28
N ALA A 112 -6.39 3.93 0.69
CA ALA A 112 -6.57 4.12 -0.75
C ALA A 112 -6.56 2.80 -1.57
N GLU A 113 -7.11 1.72 -1.01
CA GLU A 113 -6.86 0.35 -1.45
C GLU A 113 -7.93 -0.22 -2.40
N ALA A 114 -8.98 0.52 -2.77
CA ALA A 114 -9.92 0.01 -3.78
C ALA A 114 -9.17 -0.31 -5.11
N PRO A 115 -9.42 -1.47 -5.77
CA PRO A 115 -10.48 -2.45 -5.56
C PRO A 115 -10.19 -3.54 -4.49
N GLY A 116 -9.02 -3.56 -3.83
CA GLY A 116 -8.75 -4.40 -2.67
C GLY A 116 -7.76 -5.53 -2.86
N GLY A 117 -6.69 -5.33 -3.64
CA GLY A 117 -5.64 -6.33 -3.84
C GLY A 117 -4.88 -6.67 -2.56
N PHE A 118 -4.50 -5.66 -1.77
CA PHE A 118 -3.84 -5.86 -0.47
C PHE A 118 -4.80 -6.49 0.53
N ILE A 119 -6.07 -6.07 0.55
CA ILE A 119 -7.11 -6.66 1.40
C ILE A 119 -7.29 -8.14 1.09
N GLN A 120 -7.28 -8.52 -0.21
CA GLN A 120 -7.33 -9.92 -0.61
C GLN A 120 -6.11 -10.69 -0.08
N GLY A 121 -4.91 -10.12 -0.21
CA GLY A 121 -3.68 -10.72 0.32
C GLY A 121 -3.74 -10.92 1.83
N THR A 122 -4.18 -9.91 2.58
CA THR A 122 -4.39 -9.99 4.03
C THR A 122 -5.38 -11.09 4.41
N ASN A 123 -6.53 -11.14 3.75
CA ASN A 123 -7.54 -12.17 4.01
C ASN A 123 -6.99 -13.58 3.77
N ILE A 124 -6.26 -13.79 2.67
CA ILE A 124 -5.68 -15.10 2.34
C ILE A 124 -4.60 -15.46 3.37
N TYR A 125 -3.68 -14.53 3.68
CA TYR A 125 -2.58 -14.78 4.61
C TYR A 125 -3.08 -15.15 6.01
N LEU A 126 -3.98 -14.35 6.59
CA LEU A 126 -4.51 -14.58 7.92
C LEU A 126 -5.37 -15.85 7.99
N GLN A 127 -6.04 -16.23 6.91
CA GLN A 127 -6.75 -17.52 6.83
C GLN A 127 -5.80 -18.70 6.80
N ILE A 128 -4.67 -18.61 6.10
CA ILE A 128 -3.64 -19.64 6.05
C ILE A 128 -2.98 -19.80 7.42
N GLU A 129 -2.56 -18.69 8.04
CA GLU A 129 -1.94 -18.72 9.36
C GLU A 129 -2.87 -19.28 10.42
N TYR A 130 -4.13 -18.88 10.43
CA TYR A 130 -5.12 -19.47 11.33
C TYR A 130 -5.26 -20.99 11.14
N LEU A 131 -5.22 -21.45 9.90
CA LEU A 131 -5.21 -22.88 9.60
C LEU A 131 -3.95 -23.58 10.12
N ASN A 132 -2.80 -22.91 10.08
CA ASN A 132 -1.55 -23.46 10.58
C ASN A 132 -1.50 -23.53 12.11
N ILE A 133 -1.89 -22.47 12.82
CA ILE A 133 -1.95 -22.45 14.30
C ILE A 133 -2.90 -23.52 14.85
N ASN A 134 -4.00 -23.79 14.17
CA ASN A 134 -4.92 -24.83 14.58
C ASN A 134 -4.51 -26.24 14.13
N LYS A 135 -3.36 -26.40 13.46
CA LYS A 135 -2.85 -27.66 12.92
C LYS A 135 -2.19 -28.59 13.91
N ASP A 136 -1.91 -28.18 15.13
CA ASP A 136 -1.52 -29.14 16.18
C ASP A 136 -2.59 -30.23 16.43
N LYS A 137 -3.72 -30.12 15.74
CA LYS A 137 -4.80 -31.09 15.78
C LYS A 137 -5.14 -31.81 14.45
N GLN A 138 -4.69 -31.38 13.28
CA GLN A 138 -4.77 -32.14 12.01
C GLN A 138 -4.07 -31.40 10.84
N ILE A 139 -2.87 -31.83 10.50
CA ILE A 139 -2.06 -31.36 9.39
C ILE A 139 -2.70 -31.76 8.05
N LYS A 140 -3.09 -30.79 7.22
CA LYS A 140 -3.14 -30.98 5.77
C LYS A 140 -2.14 -30.02 5.13
N LYS A 141 -1.09 -30.61 4.55
CA LYS A 141 0.05 -29.94 3.90
C LYS A 141 -0.39 -28.83 2.96
N ILE A 142 0.23 -27.67 3.13
CA ILE A 142 0.41 -26.73 2.02
C ILE A 142 1.41 -27.43 1.10
N GLU A 143 0.98 -27.92 -0.02
CA GLU A 143 1.89 -28.45 -1.03
C GLU A 143 2.32 -27.27 -1.91
N ILE A 144 3.56 -26.86 -1.71
CA ILE A 144 4.27 -26.10 -2.73
C ILE A 144 4.64 -27.15 -3.78
N ASP A 145 4.02 -27.12 -4.94
CA ASP A 145 4.44 -27.99 -6.02
C ASP A 145 5.84 -27.59 -6.52
N ASN A 146 6.50 -28.48 -7.26
CA ASN A 146 7.86 -28.25 -7.77
C ASN A 146 7.98 -27.05 -8.73
N SER A 147 6.89 -26.33 -9.00
CA SER A 147 6.83 -25.12 -9.80
C SER A 147 6.65 -23.85 -8.95
N GLY A 148 6.64 -23.96 -7.61
CA GLY A 148 6.51 -22.82 -6.70
C GLY A 148 5.07 -22.31 -6.50
N PHE A 149 4.04 -23.05 -6.94
CA PHE A 149 2.65 -22.65 -6.77
C PHE A 149 2.10 -22.98 -5.38
N ILE A 150 1.47 -22.01 -4.74
CA ILE A 150 0.75 -22.20 -3.49
C ILE A 150 -0.65 -22.71 -3.81
N MET A 151 -0.95 -23.95 -3.48
CA MET A 151 -2.30 -24.51 -3.56
C MET A 151 -3.00 -24.40 -2.20
N VAL A 152 -3.91 -23.45 -2.06
CA VAL A 152 -4.79 -23.34 -0.89
C VAL A 152 -6.05 -24.18 -1.14
N LYS A 153 -6.05 -25.42 -0.69
CA LYS A 153 -7.28 -26.22 -0.67
C LYS A 153 -8.03 -26.01 0.63
N SER A 154 -8.87 -25.00 0.70
CA SER A 154 -9.76 -24.78 1.83
C SER A 154 -11.19 -25.20 1.48
N LYS A 155 -11.68 -26.27 2.10
CA LYS A 155 -13.08 -26.72 2.06
C LYS A 155 -13.81 -26.58 3.40
N LYS A 156 -13.35 -25.77 4.35
CA LYS A 156 -14.11 -25.54 5.59
C LYS A 156 -14.28 -24.03 5.85
N LYS A 157 -15.53 -23.60 5.98
CA LYS A 157 -15.88 -22.30 6.56
C LYS A 157 -15.24 -22.20 7.95
N LEU A 158 -14.28 -21.29 8.07
CA LEU A 158 -13.64 -20.95 9.33
C LEU A 158 -14.58 -20.03 10.12
N ASN A 159 -15.08 -20.50 11.24
CA ASN A 159 -16.13 -19.79 11.99
C ASN A 159 -15.64 -18.84 13.07
N ASN A 160 -14.33 -18.66 13.31
CA ASN A 160 -13.86 -17.89 14.47
C ASN A 160 -12.52 -17.13 14.27
N ASN A 161 -12.27 -16.53 13.11
CA ASN A 161 -11.14 -15.61 13.01
C ASN A 161 -11.54 -14.25 13.57
N ASN A 162 -10.89 -13.80 14.61
CA ASN A 162 -11.12 -12.50 15.26
C ASN A 162 -10.17 -11.40 14.73
N TYR A 163 -9.81 -11.41 13.46
CA TYR A 163 -9.07 -10.30 12.89
C TYR A 163 -10.01 -9.20 12.37
N LYS A 164 -9.52 -7.98 12.32
CA LYS A 164 -10.27 -6.84 11.83
C LYS A 164 -9.44 -5.98 10.90
N ILE A 165 -9.99 -5.73 9.73
CA ILE A 165 -9.40 -4.90 8.68
C ILE A 165 -10.25 -3.66 8.52
N TYR A 166 -9.61 -2.50 8.55
CA TYR A 166 -10.22 -1.23 8.17
C TYR A 166 -9.68 -0.82 6.80
N THR A 167 -10.49 -0.13 6.04
CA THR A 167 -10.05 0.44 4.76
C THR A 167 -10.78 1.74 4.46
N ILE A 168 -10.06 2.65 3.80
CA ILE A 168 -10.58 3.92 3.30
C ILE A 168 -10.13 4.10 1.85
N SER A 169 -11.03 4.56 1.01
CA SER A 169 -10.77 5.01 -0.38
C SER A 169 -11.83 6.00 -0.79
N LEU A 170 -11.59 6.77 -1.84
CA LEU A 170 -12.56 7.72 -2.37
C LEU A 170 -13.91 7.05 -2.66
N ASN A 171 -14.98 7.74 -2.27
CA ASN A 171 -16.35 7.27 -2.46
C ASN A 171 -16.86 7.63 -3.86
N LYS A 172 -16.73 6.71 -4.79
CA LYS A 172 -17.14 6.91 -6.19
C LYS A 172 -18.62 7.20 -6.40
N GLU A 173 -19.48 6.90 -5.41
CA GLU A 173 -20.92 7.13 -5.52
C GLU A 173 -21.28 8.63 -5.37
N LEU A 174 -20.36 9.44 -4.88
CA LEU A 174 -20.57 10.87 -4.71
C LEU A 174 -20.56 11.60 -6.05
N PRO A 175 -21.44 12.60 -6.26
CA PRO A 175 -21.55 13.33 -7.52
C PRO A 175 -20.23 13.93 -8.00
N GLN A 176 -19.41 14.45 -7.09
CA GLN A 176 -18.12 15.07 -7.40
C GLN A 176 -17.09 14.10 -7.99
N TYR A 177 -17.23 12.80 -7.74
CA TYR A 177 -16.31 11.78 -8.22
C TYR A 177 -16.82 10.96 -9.40
N ARG A 178 -18.03 11.25 -9.93
CA ARG A 178 -18.62 10.49 -11.04
C ARG A 178 -17.82 10.50 -12.32
N ASN A 179 -17.06 11.56 -12.56
CA ASN A 179 -16.22 11.70 -13.75
C ASN A 179 -14.83 11.08 -13.60
N TYR A 180 -14.51 10.57 -12.41
CA TYR A 180 -13.26 9.88 -12.17
C TYR A 180 -13.45 8.38 -12.35
N ASN A 181 -12.49 7.72 -12.98
CA ASN A 181 -12.49 6.26 -13.14
C ASN A 181 -12.09 5.55 -11.83
N LEU A 182 -12.83 5.78 -10.76
CA LEU A 182 -12.53 5.21 -9.45
C LEU A 182 -12.98 3.76 -9.36
N PRO A 183 -12.12 2.85 -8.87
CA PRO A 183 -12.51 1.48 -8.64
C PRO A 183 -13.48 1.34 -7.45
N SER A 184 -14.34 0.34 -7.52
CA SER A 184 -15.11 -0.12 -6.35
C SER A 184 -14.38 -1.23 -5.65
N TYR A 185 -14.64 -1.39 -4.36
CA TYR A 185 -14.23 -2.61 -3.67
C TYR A 185 -14.84 -3.86 -4.32
N ASN A 186 -14.01 -4.84 -4.54
CA ASN A 186 -14.44 -6.12 -5.10
C ASN A 186 -15.35 -6.84 -4.10
N LYS A 187 -16.47 -7.37 -4.58
CA LYS A 187 -17.45 -8.07 -3.71
C LYS A 187 -16.85 -9.29 -2.98
N ASN A 188 -15.86 -9.92 -3.56
CA ASN A 188 -15.23 -11.13 -3.01
C ASN A 188 -14.43 -10.88 -1.72
N ILE A 189 -14.00 -9.63 -1.45
CA ILE A 189 -13.29 -9.30 -0.21
C ILE A 189 -14.22 -8.80 0.89
N ILE A 190 -15.48 -8.49 0.56
CA ILE A 190 -16.44 -7.97 1.54
C ILE A 190 -16.87 -9.11 2.45
N ASN A 191 -16.46 -9.05 3.69
CA ASN A 191 -16.79 -10.04 4.71
C ASN A 191 -16.97 -9.38 6.08
N LYS A 192 -17.27 -10.16 7.11
CA LYS A 192 -17.52 -9.65 8.48
C LYS A 192 -16.30 -9.02 9.16
N HIS A 193 -15.11 -9.23 8.64
CA HIS A 193 -13.85 -8.72 9.20
C HIS A 193 -13.45 -7.39 8.57
N LEU A 194 -14.04 -7.01 7.43
CA LEU A 194 -13.73 -5.81 6.70
C LEU A 194 -14.66 -4.66 7.09
N CYS A 195 -14.08 -3.60 7.63
CA CYS A 195 -14.76 -2.34 7.91
C CYS A 195 -14.36 -1.30 6.84
N ILE A 196 -15.24 -1.09 5.87
CA ILE A 196 -15.07 -0.03 4.87
C ILE A 196 -15.56 1.28 5.47
N THR A 197 -14.72 2.31 5.44
CA THR A 197 -15.10 3.66 5.83
C THR A 197 -14.81 4.65 4.70
N TYR A 198 -15.59 5.71 4.68
CA TYR A 198 -15.38 6.87 3.81
C TYR A 198 -15.05 8.14 4.61
N GLY A 199 -14.63 7.96 5.88
CA GLY A 199 -14.28 9.06 6.76
C GLY A 199 -15.49 9.80 7.35
N LYS A 200 -15.21 10.90 8.04
CA LYS A 200 -16.20 11.73 8.73
C LYS A 200 -17.15 12.43 7.75
N ASP A 201 -16.62 12.94 6.64
CA ASP A 201 -17.39 13.64 5.61
C ASP A 201 -17.95 12.71 4.52
N LYS A 202 -17.67 11.41 4.60
CA LYS A 202 -18.10 10.35 3.69
C LYS A 202 -17.50 10.43 2.28
N THR A 203 -16.48 11.25 2.07
CA THR A 203 -15.78 11.36 0.78
C THR A 203 -14.76 10.26 0.56
N GLY A 204 -14.17 9.75 1.64
CA GLY A 204 -13.02 8.85 1.57
C GLY A 204 -11.71 9.54 1.18
N ASP A 205 -11.72 10.87 1.11
CA ASP A 205 -10.54 11.66 0.77
C ASP A 205 -9.57 11.73 1.96
N MET A 206 -8.40 11.17 1.78
CA MET A 206 -7.35 11.17 2.80
C MET A 206 -6.67 12.54 2.94
N ASN A 207 -6.79 13.42 1.96
CA ASN A 207 -6.30 14.81 2.10
C ASN A 207 -7.11 15.60 3.14
N ASN A 208 -8.29 15.14 3.50
CA ASN A 208 -9.04 15.67 4.63
C ASN A 208 -8.63 14.93 5.92
N LEU A 209 -7.83 15.59 6.77
CA LEU A 209 -7.32 15.03 8.01
C LEU A 209 -8.42 14.56 8.97
N ASP A 210 -9.60 15.22 8.96
CA ASP A 210 -10.77 14.79 9.75
C ASP A 210 -11.19 13.34 9.41
N ASN A 211 -10.97 12.88 8.17
CA ASN A 211 -11.26 11.51 7.77
C ASN A 211 -10.28 10.53 8.39
N ILE A 212 -9.01 10.93 8.53
CA ILE A 212 -7.98 10.11 9.20
C ILE A 212 -8.26 10.05 10.71
N GLU A 213 -8.56 11.18 11.34
CA GLU A 213 -8.95 11.22 12.75
C GLU A 213 -10.20 10.38 13.03
N TYR A 214 -11.16 10.37 12.09
CA TYR A 214 -12.35 9.53 12.20
C TYR A 214 -12.01 8.04 12.25
N ILE A 215 -10.98 7.59 11.50
CA ILE A 215 -10.51 6.20 11.54
C ILE A 215 -10.04 5.83 12.95
N ASN A 216 -9.28 6.70 13.62
CA ASN A 216 -8.88 6.49 14.99
C ASN A 216 -10.08 6.32 15.94
N ASN A 217 -11.10 7.15 15.75
CA ASN A 217 -12.29 7.11 16.58
C ASN A 217 -13.12 5.82 16.44
N ILE A 218 -13.15 5.22 15.23
CA ILE A 218 -13.89 3.98 14.99
C ILE A 218 -13.09 2.72 15.31
N SER A 219 -11.76 2.75 15.18
CA SER A 219 -10.91 1.61 15.54
C SER A 219 -10.76 1.44 17.04
N LYS A 220 -10.65 2.57 17.78
CA LYS A 220 -10.40 2.67 19.24
C LYS A 220 -9.09 2.03 19.69
N VAL A 221 -8.31 1.50 18.77
CA VAL A 221 -6.99 0.91 19.03
C VAL A 221 -6.06 1.28 17.88
N PRO A 222 -4.76 1.48 18.14
CA PRO A 222 -3.79 1.76 17.09
C PRO A 222 -3.56 0.53 16.20
N PHE A 223 -3.14 0.77 14.97
CA PHE A 223 -3.00 -0.25 13.93
C PHE A 223 -1.63 -0.93 13.97
N TYR A 224 -1.63 -2.25 13.89
CA TYR A 224 -0.42 -3.06 13.78
C TYR A 224 0.25 -2.91 12.41
N LEU A 225 -0.57 -2.96 11.35
CA LEU A 225 -0.12 -2.76 9.99
C LEU A 225 -0.97 -1.67 9.35
N ILE A 226 -0.29 -0.68 8.77
CA ILE A 226 -0.91 0.31 7.88
C ILE A 226 -0.28 0.15 6.50
N THR A 227 -1.10 0.10 5.46
CA THR A 227 -0.62 0.12 4.08
C THR A 227 -1.22 1.29 3.33
N ALA A 228 -0.44 1.86 2.43
CA ALA A 228 -0.82 2.96 1.57
C ALA A 228 -0.29 2.70 0.15
N ASP A 229 -1.16 2.26 -0.75
CA ASP A 229 -0.89 2.04 -2.19
C ASP A 229 -1.70 3.02 -3.05
N GLY A 230 -1.94 4.23 -2.52
CA GLY A 230 -2.73 5.25 -3.17
C GLY A 230 -2.16 5.71 -4.50
N GLY A 231 -3.05 6.10 -5.39
CA GLY A 231 -2.72 6.70 -6.67
C GLY A 231 -3.99 7.03 -7.43
N PHE A 232 -3.90 7.99 -8.31
CA PHE A 232 -4.97 8.38 -9.21
C PHE A 232 -4.47 8.44 -10.65
N ASP A 233 -5.39 8.50 -11.59
CA ASP A 233 -5.06 8.62 -13.00
C ASP A 233 -4.61 10.05 -13.29
N GLU A 234 -3.36 10.21 -13.68
CA GLU A 234 -2.75 11.49 -14.04
C GLU A 234 -3.06 11.90 -15.48
N GLY A 235 -3.89 11.13 -16.19
CA GLY A 235 -4.16 11.34 -17.61
C GLY A 235 -2.90 11.10 -18.44
N THR A 236 -2.39 12.15 -19.10
CA THR A 236 -1.19 12.09 -19.95
C THR A 236 0.07 12.59 -19.27
N ASP A 237 -0.02 13.07 -18.02
CA ASP A 237 1.10 13.72 -17.32
C ASP A 237 1.91 12.75 -16.44
N PHE A 238 2.39 11.67 -17.04
CA PHE A 238 3.17 10.64 -16.33
C PHE A 238 4.53 11.14 -15.81
N ASN A 239 5.07 12.19 -16.40
CA ASN A 239 6.39 12.72 -16.03
C ASN A 239 6.34 13.53 -14.72
N ASN A 240 5.19 14.11 -14.38
CA ASN A 240 4.97 14.86 -13.14
C ASN A 240 4.26 14.06 -12.07
N LYS A 241 4.18 12.76 -12.23
CA LYS A 241 3.47 11.83 -11.34
C LYS A 241 3.88 11.98 -9.89
N GLU A 242 5.17 12.12 -9.62
CA GLU A 242 5.71 12.32 -8.28
C GLU A 242 5.07 13.52 -7.59
N GLN A 243 5.06 14.67 -8.26
CA GLN A 243 4.54 15.92 -7.71
C GLN A 243 3.02 15.93 -7.54
N LEU A 244 2.31 15.36 -8.50
CA LEU A 244 0.85 15.26 -8.45
C LEU A 244 0.36 14.48 -7.23
N HIS A 245 1.18 13.57 -6.72
CA HIS A 245 0.84 12.73 -5.57
C HIS A 245 1.36 13.24 -4.22
N TYR A 246 2.07 14.37 -4.14
CA TYR A 246 2.64 14.86 -2.87
C TYR A 246 1.62 14.96 -1.74
N ASN A 247 0.46 15.55 -1.99
CA ASN A 247 -0.55 15.71 -0.95
C ASN A 247 -1.09 14.36 -0.46
N LEU A 248 -1.30 13.43 -1.37
CA LEU A 248 -1.74 12.08 -1.02
C LEU A 248 -0.68 11.36 -0.20
N ILE A 249 0.58 11.36 -0.66
CA ILE A 249 1.70 10.74 0.06
C ILE A 249 1.88 11.35 1.45
N LEU A 250 1.80 12.68 1.58
CA LEU A 250 1.87 13.35 2.89
C LEU A 250 0.74 12.91 3.82
N SER A 251 -0.48 12.79 3.30
CA SER A 251 -1.64 12.33 4.09
C SER A 251 -1.52 10.86 4.49
N GLU A 252 -0.97 10.02 3.63
CA GLU A 252 -0.67 8.62 3.91
C GLU A 252 0.43 8.48 4.97
N ILE A 253 1.48 9.32 4.91
CA ILE A 253 2.54 9.42 5.93
C ILE A 253 1.92 9.86 7.27
N TYR A 254 1.06 10.89 7.25
CA TYR A 254 0.37 11.33 8.46
C TYR A 254 -0.46 10.19 9.07
N ALA A 255 -1.22 9.47 8.26
CA ALA A 255 -1.99 8.32 8.72
C ALA A 255 -1.08 7.23 9.33
N GLY A 256 0.06 6.93 8.69
CA GLY A 256 1.07 6.00 9.18
C GLY A 256 1.58 6.38 10.56
N ILE A 257 2.02 7.62 10.74
CA ILE A 257 2.59 8.09 12.01
C ILE A 257 1.51 8.21 13.10
N TYR A 258 0.35 8.76 12.76
CA TYR A 258 -0.69 9.08 13.74
C TYR A 258 -1.49 7.88 14.23
N LEU A 259 -1.73 6.89 13.36
CA LEU A 259 -2.64 5.78 13.67
C LEU A 259 -1.91 4.49 14.07
N GLN A 260 -0.61 4.39 13.85
CA GLN A 260 0.14 3.17 14.07
C GLN A 260 0.43 2.92 15.54
N LYS A 261 0.38 1.66 15.96
CA LYS A 261 0.87 1.24 17.26
C LYS A 261 2.41 1.23 17.27
N GLN A 262 2.98 1.39 18.45
CA GLN A 262 4.42 1.18 18.65
C GLN A 262 4.82 -0.23 18.20
N ASN A 263 5.94 -0.35 17.49
CA ASN A 263 6.43 -1.58 16.85
C ASN A 263 5.48 -2.16 15.78
N GLY A 264 4.60 -1.33 15.24
CA GLY A 264 3.80 -1.72 14.09
C GLY A 264 4.55 -1.54 12.77
N HIS A 265 3.90 -1.89 11.66
CA HIS A 265 4.48 -1.83 10.33
C HIS A 265 3.74 -0.83 9.44
N PHE A 266 4.50 -0.08 8.65
CA PHE A 266 3.97 0.81 7.64
C PHE A 266 4.52 0.46 6.26
N ILE A 267 3.63 0.21 5.31
CA ILE A 267 3.97 -0.04 3.91
C ILE A 267 3.45 1.14 3.10
N LEU A 268 4.36 1.92 2.54
CA LEU A 268 4.03 3.09 1.71
C LEU A 268 4.54 2.87 0.29
N LYS A 269 3.65 3.01 -0.69
CA LYS A 269 4.06 3.10 -2.08
C LYS A 269 4.35 4.55 -2.42
N VAL A 270 5.53 4.79 -2.98
CA VAL A 270 5.87 6.04 -3.64
C VAL A 270 6.08 5.80 -5.14
N PHE A 271 6.06 6.86 -5.93
CA PHE A 271 6.25 6.76 -7.38
C PHE A 271 7.73 6.90 -7.73
N ASP A 272 8.20 8.12 -7.76
CA ASP A 272 9.60 8.48 -7.93
C ASP A 272 10.08 9.24 -6.68
N THR A 273 11.39 9.43 -6.53
CA THR A 273 12.01 10.17 -5.42
C THR A 273 13.12 11.06 -5.98
N LEU A 274 12.78 11.77 -7.04
CA LEU A 274 13.71 12.58 -7.85
C LEU A 274 13.69 14.04 -7.46
N THR A 275 12.75 14.44 -6.60
CA THR A 275 12.60 15.81 -6.11
C THR A 275 13.01 15.94 -4.64
N GLU A 276 13.36 17.14 -4.23
CA GLU A 276 13.77 17.43 -2.85
C GLU A 276 12.63 17.16 -1.86
N THR A 277 11.41 17.52 -2.24
CA THR A 277 10.20 17.28 -1.41
C THR A 277 10.00 15.78 -1.13
N SER A 278 10.09 14.91 -2.15
CA SER A 278 9.97 13.47 -1.96
C SER A 278 11.05 12.90 -1.05
N VAL A 279 12.29 13.35 -1.22
CA VAL A 279 13.42 12.93 -0.36
C VAL A 279 13.18 13.38 1.08
N HIS A 280 12.70 14.61 1.31
CA HIS A 280 12.37 15.09 2.64
C HIS A 280 11.22 14.31 3.30
N LEU A 281 10.20 13.93 2.54
CA LEU A 281 9.11 13.10 3.06
C LEU A 281 9.62 11.72 3.51
N ILE A 282 10.51 11.11 2.74
CA ILE A 282 11.13 9.83 3.11
C ILE A 282 12.03 10.02 4.34
N TYR A 283 12.82 11.09 4.37
CA TYR A 283 13.66 11.39 5.53
C TYR A 283 12.84 11.57 6.81
N LEU A 284 11.70 12.27 6.74
CA LEU A 284 10.77 12.38 7.87
C LEU A 284 10.35 11.00 8.39
N LEU A 285 10.06 10.07 7.49
CA LEU A 285 9.70 8.70 7.90
C LEU A 285 10.86 7.99 8.61
N THR A 286 12.11 8.16 8.17
CA THR A 286 13.26 7.54 8.84
C THR A 286 13.51 8.08 10.26
N LEU A 287 12.96 9.25 10.61
CA LEU A 287 12.99 9.79 11.96
C LEU A 287 11.91 9.21 12.88
N CYS A 288 10.88 8.58 12.30
CA CYS A 288 9.74 8.03 13.03
C CYS A 288 9.82 6.49 13.18
N TYR A 289 10.63 5.84 12.37
CA TYR A 289 10.79 4.39 12.27
C TYR A 289 12.26 3.98 12.35
#